data_aedc2617b39f4b1baefa34afd3664b8e
#
_entry.id   aedc2617b39f4b1baefa34afd3664b8e
#
_cell.length_a   1.000
_cell.length_b   1.000
_cell.length_c   1.000
_cell.angle_alpha   90.00
_cell.angle_beta   90.00
_cell.angle_gamma   90.00
#
_symmetry.space_group_name_H-M   'P 1'
#
loop_
_entity.id
_entity.type
_entity.pdbx_description
1 polymer ?
#
loop_
_entity_poly.entity_id
_entity_poly.type
_entity_poly.pdbx_seq_one_letter_code
_entity_poly.pdbx_strand_id
1 'polypeptide(L)'
;MRRQLLASTALLGAFALGAGTASAAGAPQWAETGTAYTDTLGGGQGLASRADGSLLYRGLASIPLDLRVKGWNHIGDPDIARGHVFDAYQGADTATSKMFAVTTPAGKRYEYVHPLNPGGKLNNSFAAVSPDAQWLVSGEWGTQNRLQVFPAPLLNPSTPPTGGELKEAGQITLDKPVRDIQGCDFVTGTRLLCASNDASGTLFPEIRPLLQIDLPRSPDGQPVTGTVTSLFALPQRSVCTGTFETEGVDYDTNSGTLRTQMIPPGVCAVTTAVHAYRQVTD
;
A
#
# COMPACT_ATOMS: atom_id res chain seq x y z
N MET A 1 11.40 31.22 -83.68
CA MET A 1 10.72 30.11 -82.99
C MET A 1 10.92 30.28 -81.49
N ARG A 2 9.91 30.83 -80.78
CA ARG A 2 9.98 30.99 -79.31
C ARG A 2 9.21 29.86 -78.66
N ARG A 3 9.86 29.10 -77.80
CA ARG A 3 9.21 28.08 -76.95
C ARG A 3 8.85 28.71 -75.58
N GLN A 4 7.59 28.68 -75.28
CA GLN A 4 7.06 29.08 -73.98
C GLN A 4 7.21 27.88 -73.02
N LEU A 5 7.81 28.16 -71.84
CA LEU A 5 7.82 27.21 -70.68
C LEU A 5 6.60 27.52 -69.79
N LEU A 6 5.76 26.53 -69.61
CA LEU A 6 4.66 26.54 -68.67
C LEU A 6 5.22 26.13 -67.31
N ALA A 7 5.12 27.01 -66.33
CA ALA A 7 5.45 26.70 -64.94
C ALA A 7 4.18 26.20 -64.23
N SER A 8 4.23 24.94 -63.75
CA SER A 8 3.18 24.35 -62.91
C SER A 8 3.48 24.64 -61.46
N THR A 9 2.64 25.39 -60.80
CA THR A 9 2.68 25.67 -59.36
C THR A 9 1.96 24.55 -58.60
N ALA A 10 2.68 23.76 -57.84
CA ALA A 10 2.10 22.77 -56.94
C ALA A 10 1.77 23.44 -55.58
N LEU A 11 0.50 23.48 -55.21
CA LEU A 11 0.05 23.87 -53.85
C LEU A 11 0.29 22.70 -52.92
N LEU A 12 1.22 22.86 -51.98
CA LEU A 12 1.34 21.98 -50.81
C LEU A 12 0.32 22.40 -49.75
N GLY A 13 -0.73 21.63 -49.59
CA GLY A 13 -1.66 21.75 -48.48
C GLY A 13 -1.00 21.21 -47.18
N ALA A 14 -0.74 22.10 -46.23
CA ALA A 14 -0.29 21.69 -44.89
C ALA A 14 -1.50 21.19 -44.09
N PHE A 15 -1.56 19.87 -43.84
CA PHE A 15 -2.47 19.31 -42.85
C PHE A 15 -1.88 19.57 -41.45
N ALA A 16 -2.47 20.48 -40.71
CA ALA A 16 -2.23 20.68 -39.30
C ALA A 16 -2.89 19.51 -38.54
N LEU A 17 -2.11 18.54 -38.11
CA LEU A 17 -2.54 17.55 -37.12
C LEU A 17 -2.71 18.27 -35.80
N GLY A 18 -3.95 18.57 -35.43
CA GLY A 18 -4.29 19.03 -34.10
C GLY A 18 -3.96 17.92 -33.08
N ALA A 19 -2.86 18.09 -32.33
CA ALA A 19 -2.59 17.31 -31.15
C ALA A 19 -3.68 17.66 -30.12
N GLY A 20 -4.71 16.82 -30.05
CA GLY A 20 -5.67 16.86 -28.95
C GLY A 20 -4.92 16.61 -27.65
N THR A 21 -4.84 17.63 -26.80
CA THR A 21 -4.39 17.48 -25.43
C THR A 21 -5.39 16.55 -24.75
N ALA A 22 -4.98 15.28 -24.50
CA ALA A 22 -5.71 14.42 -23.61
C ALA A 22 -5.73 15.13 -22.24
N SER A 23 -6.91 15.57 -21.82
CA SER A 23 -7.12 16.06 -20.46
C SER A 23 -6.74 14.92 -19.53
N ALA A 24 -5.74 15.11 -18.68
CA ALA A 24 -5.43 14.15 -17.64
C ALA A 24 -6.70 13.99 -16.79
N ALA A 25 -7.28 12.79 -16.78
CA ALA A 25 -8.38 12.50 -15.88
C ALA A 25 -7.89 12.84 -14.46
N GLY A 26 -8.60 13.72 -13.76
CA GLY A 26 -8.26 14.10 -12.38
C GLY A 26 -8.14 12.86 -11.50
N ALA A 27 -7.33 12.94 -10.45
CA ALA A 27 -7.24 11.85 -9.48
C ALA A 27 -8.65 11.53 -8.94
N PRO A 28 -8.97 10.25 -8.70
CA PRO A 28 -10.29 9.86 -8.20
C PRO A 28 -10.57 10.57 -6.88
N GLN A 29 -11.77 11.13 -6.78
CA GLN A 29 -12.20 11.77 -5.54
C GLN A 29 -12.81 10.72 -4.60
N TRP A 30 -12.55 10.86 -3.30
CA TRP A 30 -13.05 9.97 -2.27
C TRP A 30 -13.89 10.76 -1.27
N ALA A 31 -15.10 10.27 -0.99
CA ALA A 31 -15.98 10.84 0.03
C ALA A 31 -16.02 9.92 1.25
N GLU A 32 -15.80 10.47 2.44
CA GLU A 32 -15.98 9.74 3.69
C GLU A 32 -17.45 9.39 3.86
N THR A 33 -17.73 8.11 4.13
CA THR A 33 -19.10 7.57 4.28
C THR A 33 -19.44 7.18 5.72
N GLY A 34 -18.43 7.09 6.58
CA GLY A 34 -18.64 6.78 7.99
C GLY A 34 -17.34 6.57 8.75
N THR A 35 -17.49 6.48 10.08
CA THR A 35 -16.40 6.17 11.01
C THR A 35 -16.87 5.12 11.99
N ALA A 36 -16.09 4.07 12.17
CA ALA A 36 -16.23 3.06 13.20
C ALA A 36 -15.02 3.12 14.15
N TYR A 37 -15.06 2.34 15.23
CA TYR A 37 -13.98 2.30 16.21
C TYR A 37 -13.66 0.86 16.58
N THR A 38 -12.40 0.58 16.82
CA THR A 38 -11.91 -0.70 17.38
C THR A 38 -11.00 -0.41 18.57
N ASP A 39 -10.77 -1.41 19.44
CA ASP A 39 -9.75 -1.27 20.47
C ASP A 39 -8.36 -1.29 19.83
N THR A 40 -7.47 -0.42 20.29
CA THR A 40 -6.14 -0.27 19.67
C THR A 40 -5.25 -1.49 19.90
N LEU A 41 -5.32 -2.13 21.06
CA LEU A 41 -4.47 -3.27 21.36
C LEU A 41 -4.80 -4.50 20.50
N GLY A 42 -6.08 -4.74 20.23
CA GLY A 42 -6.55 -5.85 19.40
C GLY A 42 -6.59 -5.55 17.91
N GLY A 43 -6.78 -4.27 17.53
CA GLY A 43 -7.10 -3.93 16.16
C GLY A 43 -6.51 -2.62 15.65
N GLY A 44 -5.56 -2.02 16.33
CA GLY A 44 -5.05 -0.70 15.97
C GLY A 44 -3.85 -0.68 15.03
N GLN A 45 -3.39 -1.81 14.52
CA GLN A 45 -2.20 -1.87 13.66
C GLN A 45 -2.52 -2.25 12.21
N GLY A 46 -3.75 -2.64 11.94
CA GLY A 46 -4.14 -2.96 10.57
C GLY A 46 -5.49 -3.66 10.48
N LEU A 47 -6.01 -3.73 9.25
CA LEU A 47 -7.29 -4.38 8.95
C LEU A 47 -7.29 -4.95 7.54
N ALA A 48 -8.09 -5.98 7.31
CA ALA A 48 -8.33 -6.54 5.99
C ALA A 48 -9.77 -7.05 5.84
N SER A 49 -10.35 -6.88 4.68
CA SER A 49 -11.69 -7.38 4.34
C SER A 49 -11.68 -8.88 4.04
N ARG A 50 -12.61 -9.62 4.64
CA ARG A 50 -12.88 -11.01 4.28
C ARG A 50 -13.90 -11.10 3.16
N ALA A 51 -13.93 -12.24 2.48
CA ALA A 51 -14.87 -12.50 1.39
C ALA A 51 -16.36 -12.43 1.82
N ASP A 52 -16.65 -12.64 3.10
CA ASP A 52 -18.01 -12.53 3.68
C ASP A 52 -18.37 -11.08 4.10
N GLY A 53 -17.50 -10.12 3.86
CA GLY A 53 -17.67 -8.71 4.23
C GLY A 53 -17.29 -8.38 5.67
N SER A 54 -16.93 -9.36 6.50
CA SER A 54 -16.40 -9.10 7.84
C SER A 54 -14.96 -8.56 7.76
N LEU A 55 -14.52 -7.87 8.82
CA LEU A 55 -13.16 -7.34 8.91
C LEU A 55 -12.28 -8.20 9.82
N LEU A 56 -11.08 -8.45 9.36
CA LEU A 56 -9.97 -8.90 10.18
C LEU A 56 -9.27 -7.66 10.74
N TYR A 57 -8.99 -7.64 12.03
CA TYR A 57 -8.19 -6.62 12.67
C TYR A 57 -6.87 -7.20 13.19
N ARG A 58 -5.84 -6.37 13.23
CA ARG A 58 -4.56 -6.67 13.86
C ARG A 58 -4.15 -5.56 14.81
N GLY A 59 -3.60 -5.96 15.95
CA GLY A 59 -3.04 -5.08 16.96
C GLY A 59 -1.99 -5.83 17.77
N LEU A 60 -1.28 -5.14 18.63
CA LEU A 60 -0.19 -5.75 19.39
C LEU A 60 -0.65 -6.95 20.24
N ALA A 61 -1.90 -6.93 20.74
CA ALA A 61 -2.46 -8.07 21.49
C ALA A 61 -2.74 -9.30 20.62
N SER A 62 -2.87 -9.15 19.30
CA SER A 62 -3.14 -10.24 18.36
C SER A 62 -1.91 -11.07 18.01
N ILE A 63 -0.68 -10.63 18.41
CA ILE A 63 0.56 -11.35 18.12
C ILE A 63 0.58 -12.67 18.93
N PRO A 64 0.68 -13.83 18.28
CA PRO A 64 0.78 -15.12 18.96
C PRO A 64 1.98 -15.20 19.91
N LEU A 65 1.81 -15.85 21.07
CA LEU A 65 2.85 -15.93 22.09
C LEU A 65 4.15 -16.55 21.56
N ASP A 66 4.06 -17.59 20.75
CA ASP A 66 5.22 -18.24 20.16
C ASP A 66 6.03 -17.32 19.22
N LEU A 67 5.37 -16.39 18.52
CA LEU A 67 6.04 -15.37 17.73
C LEU A 67 6.71 -14.31 18.61
N ARG A 68 6.06 -13.89 19.70
CA ARG A 68 6.68 -12.97 20.68
C ARG A 68 7.94 -13.56 21.30
N VAL A 69 7.91 -14.85 21.65
CA VAL A 69 9.07 -15.57 22.19
C VAL A 69 10.23 -15.63 21.17
N LYS A 70 9.93 -15.66 19.87
CA LYS A 70 10.92 -15.55 18.79
C LYS A 70 11.44 -14.13 18.57
N GLY A 71 10.88 -13.13 19.27
CA GLY A 71 11.29 -11.73 19.15
C GLY A 71 10.45 -10.90 18.15
N TRP A 72 9.40 -11.48 17.54
CA TRP A 72 8.45 -10.75 16.69
C TRP A 72 7.43 -10.04 17.57
N ASN A 73 7.70 -8.78 17.91
CA ASN A 73 6.95 -8.03 18.92
C ASN A 73 6.13 -6.86 18.35
N HIS A 74 6.18 -6.64 17.04
CA HIS A 74 5.36 -5.70 16.31
C HIS A 74 4.67 -6.41 15.14
N ILE A 75 3.41 -6.08 14.89
CA ILE A 75 2.61 -6.55 13.76
C ILE A 75 2.08 -5.33 13.01
N GLY A 76 2.07 -5.38 11.70
CA GLY A 76 1.54 -4.32 10.86
C GLY A 76 0.23 -4.69 10.19
N ASP A 77 -0.08 -3.95 9.13
CA ASP A 77 -1.29 -4.08 8.35
C ASP A 77 -1.35 -5.41 7.58
N PRO A 78 -2.37 -6.23 7.78
CA PRO A 78 -2.52 -7.53 7.11
C PRO A 78 -3.18 -7.38 5.76
N ASP A 79 -3.12 -8.44 4.96
CA ASP A 79 -3.97 -8.60 3.77
C ASP A 79 -4.54 -10.01 3.68
N ILE A 80 -5.59 -10.19 2.87
CA ILE A 80 -6.24 -11.48 2.63
C ILE A 80 -6.35 -11.75 1.13
N ALA A 81 -5.61 -12.75 0.66
CA ALA A 81 -5.66 -13.20 -0.72
C ALA A 81 -5.98 -14.70 -0.80
N ARG A 82 -6.98 -15.08 -1.60
CA ARG A 82 -7.43 -16.49 -1.78
C ARG A 82 -7.69 -17.20 -0.44
N GLY A 83 -8.25 -16.46 0.54
CA GLY A 83 -8.55 -16.98 1.87
C GLY A 83 -7.33 -17.17 2.79
N HIS A 84 -6.13 -16.85 2.33
CA HIS A 84 -4.92 -16.81 3.14
C HIS A 84 -4.77 -15.44 3.78
N VAL A 85 -4.41 -15.39 5.06
CA VAL A 85 -4.10 -14.15 5.78
C VAL A 85 -2.60 -13.95 5.75
N PHE A 86 -2.18 -12.78 5.32
CA PHE A 86 -0.79 -12.33 5.27
C PHE A 86 -0.58 -11.30 6.38
N ASP A 87 0.25 -11.63 7.35
CA ASP A 87 0.61 -10.74 8.46
C ASP A 87 2.07 -10.30 8.31
N ALA A 88 2.35 -9.02 8.52
CA ALA A 88 3.68 -8.45 8.52
C ALA A 88 4.20 -8.30 9.95
N TYR A 89 5.42 -8.77 10.23
CA TYR A 89 6.02 -8.72 11.57
C TYR A 89 7.39 -8.08 11.57
N GLN A 90 7.66 -7.34 12.63
CA GLN A 90 8.95 -6.75 12.93
C GLN A 90 9.41 -7.17 14.33
N GLY A 91 10.71 -7.33 14.50
CA GLY A 91 11.37 -7.48 15.80
C GLY A 91 11.73 -6.14 16.43
N ALA A 92 12.71 -6.13 17.33
CA ALA A 92 13.26 -4.92 17.92
C ALA A 92 13.98 -4.06 16.84
N ASP A 93 14.23 -2.77 17.14
CA ASP A 93 14.89 -1.82 16.21
C ASP A 93 16.29 -2.25 15.77
N THR A 94 16.90 -3.17 16.48
CA THR A 94 18.20 -3.77 16.13
C THR A 94 18.08 -5.06 15.33
N ALA A 95 16.86 -5.50 14.99
CA ALA A 95 16.67 -6.71 14.22
C ALA A 95 17.25 -6.57 12.81
N THR A 96 17.79 -7.66 12.29
CA THR A 96 18.42 -7.73 10.96
C THR A 96 17.55 -8.44 9.94
N SER A 97 16.28 -8.66 10.28
CA SER A 97 15.31 -9.33 9.42
C SER A 97 13.89 -8.86 9.71
N LYS A 98 13.02 -9.06 8.74
CA LYS A 98 11.55 -8.93 8.84
C LYS A 98 10.91 -10.28 8.56
N MET A 99 9.64 -10.45 8.90
CA MET A 99 8.94 -11.70 8.70
C MET A 99 7.53 -11.46 8.19
N PHE A 100 7.11 -12.27 7.23
CA PHE A 100 5.72 -12.40 6.82
C PHE A 100 5.21 -13.76 7.26
N ALA A 101 4.12 -13.76 8.02
CA ALA A 101 3.43 -15.00 8.35
C ALA A 101 2.21 -15.16 7.45
N VAL A 102 2.02 -16.38 6.92
CA VAL A 102 0.84 -16.70 6.13
C VAL A 102 0.04 -17.77 6.85
N THR A 103 -1.22 -17.43 7.16
CA THR A 103 -2.17 -18.38 7.75
C THR A 103 -3.13 -18.86 6.66
N THR A 104 -3.13 -20.17 6.42
CA THR A 104 -4.01 -20.80 5.42
C THR A 104 -5.47 -20.79 5.86
N PRO A 105 -6.46 -21.05 4.95
CA PRO A 105 -7.84 -21.24 5.32
C PRO A 105 -8.09 -22.37 6.35
N ALA A 106 -7.20 -23.36 6.39
CA ALA A 106 -7.23 -24.44 7.40
C ALA A 106 -6.60 -24.06 8.75
N GLY A 107 -6.17 -22.80 8.92
CA GLY A 107 -5.59 -22.29 10.17
C GLY A 107 -4.11 -22.63 10.37
N LYS A 108 -3.43 -23.26 9.39
CA LYS A 108 -2.00 -23.53 9.49
C LYS A 108 -1.20 -22.29 9.13
N ARG A 109 -0.26 -21.91 10.03
CA ARG A 109 0.66 -20.78 9.83
C ARG A 109 1.99 -21.24 9.28
N TYR A 110 2.55 -20.44 8.36
CA TYR A 110 3.91 -20.56 7.81
C TYR A 110 4.63 -19.23 7.95
N GLU A 111 5.92 -19.28 8.26
CA GLU A 111 6.75 -18.11 8.54
C GLU A 111 7.80 -17.95 7.44
N TYR A 112 7.87 -16.75 6.86
CA TYR A 112 8.79 -16.38 5.80
C TYR A 112 9.64 -15.20 6.26
N VAL A 113 10.94 -15.43 6.44
CA VAL A 113 11.87 -14.44 6.98
C VAL A 113 12.66 -13.82 5.85
N HIS A 114 12.66 -12.48 5.80
CA HIS A 114 13.47 -11.70 4.90
C HIS A 114 14.67 -11.10 5.65
N PRO A 115 15.91 -11.57 5.45
CA PRO A 115 17.11 -10.90 5.93
C PRO A 115 17.22 -9.52 5.27
N LEU A 116 17.53 -8.48 6.04
CA LEU A 116 17.71 -7.14 5.48
C LEU A 116 18.90 -7.13 4.52
N ASN A 117 18.66 -6.63 3.31
CA ASN A 117 19.73 -6.36 2.35
C ASN A 117 20.65 -5.24 2.85
N PRO A 118 21.89 -5.11 2.35
CA PRO A 118 22.72 -3.93 2.64
C PRO A 118 21.97 -2.64 2.32
N GLY A 119 21.84 -1.76 3.33
CA GLY A 119 21.04 -0.53 3.24
C GLY A 119 19.54 -0.71 3.42
N GLY A 120 19.05 -1.94 3.56
CA GLY A 120 17.67 -2.25 3.92
C GLY A 120 17.35 -1.77 5.34
N LYS A 121 16.12 -1.32 5.51
CA LYS A 121 15.62 -0.83 6.80
C LYS A 121 14.51 -1.74 7.32
N LEU A 122 14.37 -1.73 8.65
CA LEU A 122 13.19 -2.28 9.28
C LEU A 122 11.94 -1.50 8.83
N ASN A 123 10.88 -1.81 9.30
CA ASN A 123 9.49 -1.48 9.07
C ASN A 123 8.83 -2.50 8.16
N ASN A 124 8.11 -3.36 8.80
CA ASN A 124 7.22 -4.30 8.15
C ASN A 124 5.79 -3.88 8.51
N SER A 125 5.46 -2.62 8.21
CA SER A 125 4.17 -2.05 8.60
C SER A 125 3.01 -2.64 7.84
N PHE A 126 3.24 -3.26 6.69
CA PHE A 126 2.14 -3.83 5.91
C PHE A 126 2.57 -5.00 5.02
N ALA A 127 1.56 -5.77 4.64
CA ALA A 127 1.62 -6.77 3.58
C ALA A 127 0.47 -6.49 2.61
N ALA A 128 0.76 -6.04 1.37
CA ALA A 128 -0.25 -5.84 0.34
C ALA A 128 -0.04 -6.87 -0.77
N VAL A 129 -1.03 -7.74 -1.00
CA VAL A 129 -0.94 -8.83 -1.98
C VAL A 129 -1.61 -8.41 -3.28
N SER A 130 -0.92 -8.61 -4.40
CA SER A 130 -1.46 -8.28 -5.72
C SER A 130 -2.74 -9.07 -6.03
N PRO A 131 -3.69 -8.52 -6.82
CA PRO A 131 -4.97 -9.18 -7.11
C PRO A 131 -4.84 -10.56 -7.77
N ASP A 132 -3.75 -10.84 -8.48
CA ASP A 132 -3.44 -12.17 -9.01
C ASP A 132 -2.89 -13.12 -7.95
N ALA A 133 -2.63 -12.60 -6.74
CA ALA A 133 -2.06 -13.30 -5.59
C ALA A 133 -0.65 -13.89 -5.86
N GLN A 134 0.11 -13.28 -6.77
CA GLN A 134 1.47 -13.73 -7.07
C GLN A 134 2.55 -12.88 -6.38
N TRP A 135 2.24 -11.64 -6.01
CA TRP A 135 3.23 -10.71 -5.48
C TRP A 135 2.74 -10.08 -4.17
N LEU A 136 3.68 -9.84 -3.29
CA LEU A 136 3.47 -9.13 -2.03
C LEU A 136 4.32 -7.87 -2.05
N VAL A 137 3.72 -6.74 -1.73
CA VAL A 137 4.39 -5.44 -1.59
C VAL A 137 4.47 -5.08 -0.12
N SER A 138 5.61 -4.53 0.30
CA SER A 138 5.82 -4.02 1.67
C SER A 138 6.74 -2.80 1.67
N GLY A 139 6.83 -2.12 2.81
CA GLY A 139 7.57 -0.88 2.98
C GLY A 139 8.81 -0.99 3.86
N GLU A 140 9.47 0.16 4.02
CA GLU A 140 10.62 0.37 4.88
C GLU A 140 10.44 1.67 5.67
N TRP A 141 11.10 1.77 6.84
CA TRP A 141 10.96 2.92 7.75
C TRP A 141 11.64 4.20 7.22
N GLY A 142 11.06 5.34 7.59
CA GLY A 142 11.56 6.66 7.27
C GLY A 142 11.25 7.09 5.83
N THR A 143 12.02 8.03 5.32
CA THR A 143 11.86 8.52 3.95
C THR A 143 12.44 7.50 2.97
N GLN A 144 11.60 7.07 2.01
CA GLN A 144 11.91 6.08 1.00
C GLN A 144 11.47 6.54 -0.38
N ASN A 145 12.15 6.04 -1.41
CA ASN A 145 11.78 6.22 -2.80
C ASN A 145 11.47 4.88 -3.48
N ARG A 146 11.14 3.85 -2.67
CA ARG A 146 10.80 2.52 -3.15
C ARG A 146 9.80 1.82 -2.23
N LEU A 147 9.09 0.83 -2.79
CA LEU A 147 8.47 -0.26 -2.05
C LEU A 147 9.11 -1.58 -2.49
N GLN A 148 9.21 -2.53 -1.56
CA GLN A 148 9.79 -3.85 -1.82
C GLN A 148 8.74 -4.77 -2.43
N VAL A 149 9.15 -5.61 -3.39
CA VAL A 149 8.29 -6.60 -4.02
C VAL A 149 8.85 -8.00 -3.77
N PHE A 150 8.05 -8.85 -3.18
CA PHE A 150 8.35 -10.25 -2.87
C PHE A 150 7.42 -11.17 -3.66
N PRO A 151 7.84 -12.40 -4.00
CA PRO A 151 6.89 -13.41 -4.42
C PRO A 151 5.93 -13.69 -3.25
N ALA A 152 4.61 -13.74 -3.52
CA ALA A 152 3.62 -13.93 -2.46
C ALA A 152 3.82 -15.30 -1.77
N PRO A 153 4.15 -15.32 -0.48
CA PRO A 153 4.39 -16.55 0.25
C PRO A 153 3.25 -17.57 0.11
N LEU A 154 3.57 -18.84 -0.09
CA LEU A 154 2.68 -19.97 -0.38
C LEU A 154 1.93 -19.90 -1.72
N LEU A 155 1.59 -18.72 -2.21
CA LEU A 155 0.75 -18.59 -3.42
C LEU A 155 1.59 -18.47 -4.70
N ASN A 156 2.79 -17.90 -4.59
CA ASN A 156 3.74 -17.90 -5.70
C ASN A 156 4.58 -19.19 -5.65
N PRO A 157 4.68 -19.96 -6.76
CA PRO A 157 5.39 -21.24 -6.80
C PRO A 157 6.91 -21.13 -6.57
N SER A 158 7.48 -19.93 -6.65
CA SER A 158 8.92 -19.71 -6.34
C SER A 158 9.20 -19.65 -4.84
N THR A 159 8.17 -19.60 -3.97
CA THR A 159 8.36 -19.55 -2.51
C THR A 159 8.46 -20.96 -1.93
N PRO A 160 9.25 -21.15 -0.84
CA PRO A 160 9.28 -22.44 -0.15
C PRO A 160 7.88 -22.83 0.35
N PRO A 161 7.42 -24.09 0.14
CA PRO A 161 6.06 -24.50 0.47
C PRO A 161 5.79 -24.66 1.98
N THR A 162 6.81 -24.58 2.81
CA THR A 162 6.72 -24.79 4.26
C THR A 162 7.30 -23.65 5.09
N GLY A 163 7.43 -22.45 4.50
CA GLY A 163 8.12 -21.33 5.13
C GLY A 163 9.63 -21.37 4.92
N GLY A 164 10.34 -20.35 5.38
CA GLY A 164 11.78 -20.22 5.25
C GLY A 164 12.21 -18.82 4.83
N GLU A 165 13.34 -18.70 4.12
CA GLU A 165 13.84 -17.42 3.64
C GLU A 165 12.96 -16.88 2.51
N LEU A 166 12.62 -15.60 2.59
CA LEU A 166 11.93 -14.86 1.53
C LEU A 166 12.86 -13.82 0.92
N LYS A 167 13.16 -13.97 -0.35
CA LYS A 167 14.02 -13.03 -1.09
C LYS A 167 13.16 -11.96 -1.77
N GLU A 168 13.62 -10.72 -1.69
CA GLU A 168 13.09 -9.65 -2.52
C GLU A 168 13.33 -10.00 -4.00
N ALA A 169 12.27 -9.94 -4.81
CA ALA A 169 12.35 -10.25 -6.24
C ALA A 169 12.55 -8.98 -7.07
N GLY A 170 12.02 -7.85 -6.60
CA GLY A 170 12.08 -6.57 -7.29
C GLY A 170 11.65 -5.42 -6.40
N GLN A 171 11.51 -4.27 -7.00
CA GLN A 171 11.04 -3.07 -6.29
C GLN A 171 10.12 -2.21 -7.16
N ILE A 172 9.24 -1.48 -6.51
CA ILE A 172 8.54 -0.35 -7.11
C ILE A 172 9.36 0.90 -6.76
N THR A 173 10.08 1.45 -7.72
CA THR A 173 10.73 2.75 -7.57
C THR A 173 9.67 3.84 -7.64
N LEU A 174 9.69 4.80 -6.73
CA LEU A 174 8.72 5.88 -6.66
C LEU A 174 9.29 7.15 -7.31
N ASP A 175 8.49 7.83 -8.12
CA ASP A 175 8.85 9.10 -8.77
C ASP A 175 8.99 10.26 -7.75
N LYS A 176 8.39 10.10 -6.57
CA LYS A 176 8.51 11.02 -5.42
C LYS A 176 8.75 10.20 -4.15
N PRO A 177 9.58 10.71 -3.23
CA PRO A 177 9.77 10.03 -1.94
C PRO A 177 8.49 10.02 -1.13
N VAL A 178 8.32 8.96 -0.34
CA VAL A 178 7.27 8.80 0.67
C VAL A 178 7.91 8.63 2.04
N ARG A 179 7.14 8.80 3.12
CA ARG A 179 7.66 8.62 4.48
C ARG A 179 6.68 7.83 5.32
N ASP A 180 7.22 6.86 6.06
CA ASP A 180 6.53 6.10 7.10
C ASP A 180 5.17 5.58 6.61
N ILE A 181 5.18 4.81 5.52
CA ILE A 181 3.98 4.12 5.03
C ILE A 181 3.60 3.04 6.02
N GLN A 182 2.37 3.10 6.54
CA GLN A 182 1.88 2.19 7.58
C GLN A 182 0.97 1.09 7.03
N GLY A 183 0.24 1.36 5.97
CA GLY A 183 -0.61 0.40 5.29
C GLY A 183 -0.72 0.70 3.81
N CYS A 184 -0.86 -0.33 2.99
CA CYS A 184 -1.20 -0.22 1.59
C CYS A 184 -2.14 -1.35 1.19
N ASP A 185 -3.01 -1.06 0.22
CA ASP A 185 -3.80 -2.10 -0.43
C ASP A 185 -3.96 -1.84 -1.94
N PHE A 186 -4.14 -2.91 -2.71
CA PHE A 186 -4.35 -2.86 -4.14
C PHE A 186 -5.82 -2.55 -4.47
N VAL A 187 -6.06 -1.44 -5.16
CA VAL A 187 -7.37 -1.15 -5.77
C VAL A 187 -7.53 -1.92 -7.09
N THR A 188 -6.45 -2.01 -7.85
CA THR A 188 -6.34 -2.79 -9.09
C THR A 188 -4.95 -3.39 -9.18
N GLY A 189 -4.67 -4.26 -10.15
CA GLY A 189 -3.32 -4.79 -10.37
C GLY A 189 -2.25 -3.73 -10.64
N THR A 190 -2.64 -2.49 -10.93
CA THR A 190 -1.74 -1.38 -11.25
C THR A 190 -1.93 -0.15 -10.38
N ARG A 191 -2.71 -0.23 -9.30
CA ARG A 191 -2.95 0.88 -8.39
C ARG A 191 -2.99 0.43 -6.95
N LEU A 192 -2.16 1.06 -6.10
CA LEU A 192 -2.21 0.94 -4.66
C LEU A 192 -2.70 2.24 -4.03
N LEU A 193 -3.39 2.11 -2.90
CA LEU A 193 -3.62 3.20 -1.95
C LEU A 193 -2.80 2.92 -0.70
N CYS A 194 -2.09 3.93 -0.22
CA CYS A 194 -1.17 3.80 0.92
C CYS A 194 -1.40 4.94 1.92
N ALA A 195 -1.46 4.61 3.20
CA ALA A 195 -1.52 5.58 4.28
C ALA A 195 -0.11 5.92 4.78
N SER A 196 0.23 7.21 4.78
CA SER A 196 1.51 7.70 5.28
C SER A 196 1.34 8.33 6.66
N ASN A 197 2.26 8.04 7.59
CA ASN A 197 2.30 8.68 8.89
C ASN A 197 3.16 9.96 8.89
N ASP A 198 3.47 10.52 7.71
CA ASP A 198 4.24 11.76 7.59
C ASP A 198 3.46 12.97 8.12
N ALA A 199 3.80 13.42 9.32
CA ALA A 199 3.21 14.60 9.95
C ALA A 199 3.94 15.91 9.57
N SER A 200 4.98 15.85 8.73
CA SER A 200 5.86 17.01 8.50
C SER A 200 5.31 17.99 7.46
N GLY A 201 4.49 17.53 6.51
CA GLY A 201 4.06 18.34 5.36
C GLY A 201 5.20 18.77 4.43
N THR A 202 6.37 18.09 4.51
CA THR A 202 7.55 18.47 3.71
C THR A 202 7.65 17.75 2.38
N LEU A 203 7.06 16.55 2.28
CA LEU A 203 7.04 15.76 1.04
C LEU A 203 5.78 16.02 0.22
N PHE A 204 4.66 16.24 0.90
CA PHE A 204 3.36 16.55 0.32
C PHE A 204 2.74 17.72 1.10
N PRO A 205 1.82 18.51 0.49
CA PRO A 205 1.13 19.59 1.22
C PRO A 205 0.24 19.07 2.35
N GLU A 206 -0.30 17.85 2.21
CA GLU A 206 -1.11 17.19 3.24
C GLU A 206 -0.20 16.55 4.29
N ILE A 207 -0.58 16.67 5.56
CA ILE A 207 -0.01 15.89 6.66
C ILE A 207 -0.77 14.57 6.78
N ARG A 208 -0.05 13.47 6.99
CA ARG A 208 -0.61 12.10 6.99
C ARG A 208 -1.49 11.84 5.77
N PRO A 209 -0.92 11.95 4.55
CA PRO A 209 -1.71 11.80 3.35
C PRO A 209 -2.13 10.36 3.10
N LEU A 210 -3.30 10.20 2.48
CA LEU A 210 -3.57 9.03 1.66
C LEU A 210 -2.87 9.23 0.31
N LEU A 211 -2.00 8.32 -0.03
CA LEU A 211 -1.25 8.32 -1.29
C LEU A 211 -1.84 7.29 -2.26
N GLN A 212 -1.90 7.66 -3.53
CA GLN A 212 -2.14 6.74 -4.63
C GLN A 212 -0.82 6.50 -5.35
N ILE A 213 -0.54 5.24 -5.64
CA ILE A 213 0.64 4.82 -6.42
C ILE A 213 0.14 4.10 -7.66
N ASP A 214 0.32 4.73 -8.82
CA ASP A 214 -0.05 4.18 -10.11
C ASP A 214 1.15 3.53 -10.79
N LEU A 215 0.98 2.29 -11.22
CA LEU A 215 2.00 1.49 -11.90
C LEU A 215 1.65 1.36 -13.39
N PRO A 216 2.62 1.40 -14.31
CA PRO A 216 2.37 1.17 -15.74
C PRO A 216 2.00 -0.29 -16.06
N ARG A 217 2.29 -1.23 -15.15
CA ARG A 217 1.96 -2.67 -15.21
C ARG A 217 1.88 -3.26 -13.81
N SER A 218 1.19 -4.36 -13.65
CA SER A 218 1.18 -5.10 -12.39
C SER A 218 2.58 -5.56 -12.00
N PRO A 219 2.90 -5.68 -10.70
CA PRO A 219 4.14 -6.31 -10.24
C PRO A 219 4.31 -7.70 -10.85
N ASP A 220 5.53 -8.01 -11.28
CA ASP A 220 5.90 -9.28 -11.92
C ASP A 220 7.31 -9.76 -11.47
N GLY A 221 7.81 -9.23 -10.36
CA GLY A 221 9.14 -9.50 -9.84
C GLY A 221 10.25 -8.71 -10.54
N GLN A 222 9.92 -7.89 -11.54
CA GLN A 222 10.87 -6.99 -12.18
C GLN A 222 10.68 -5.57 -11.65
N PRO A 223 11.74 -4.74 -11.62
CA PRO A 223 11.64 -3.35 -11.22
C PRO A 223 10.60 -2.59 -12.06
N VAL A 224 9.79 -1.78 -11.40
CA VAL A 224 8.79 -0.92 -12.04
C VAL A 224 8.82 0.44 -11.37
N THR A 225 8.48 1.50 -12.11
CA THR A 225 8.37 2.85 -11.55
C THR A 225 6.89 3.19 -11.31
N GLY A 226 6.57 3.59 -10.10
CA GLY A 226 5.26 4.05 -9.69
C GLY A 226 5.19 5.57 -9.63
N THR A 227 4.06 6.13 -10.06
CA THR A 227 3.75 7.56 -9.92
C THR A 227 2.95 7.79 -8.65
N VAL A 228 3.47 8.66 -7.77
CA VAL A 228 2.86 8.96 -6.46
C VAL A 228 2.01 10.22 -6.55
N THR A 229 0.77 10.12 -6.12
CA THR A 229 -0.17 11.26 -5.99
C THR A 229 -0.70 11.31 -4.57
N SER A 230 -0.59 12.47 -3.91
CA SER A 230 -1.29 12.72 -2.65
C SER A 230 -2.75 13.03 -2.95
N LEU A 231 -3.68 12.30 -2.33
CA LEU A 231 -5.11 12.45 -2.57
C LEU A 231 -5.74 13.43 -1.58
N PHE A 232 -5.55 13.20 -0.30
CA PHE A 232 -6.06 14.05 0.78
C PHE A 232 -5.39 13.71 2.12
N ALA A 233 -5.48 14.63 3.09
CA ALA A 233 -5.07 14.37 4.48
C ALA A 233 -6.05 13.43 5.17
N LEU A 234 -5.56 12.39 5.84
CA LEU A 234 -6.40 11.49 6.62
C LEU A 234 -6.98 12.21 7.85
N PRO A 235 -8.23 11.92 8.26
CA PRO A 235 -8.90 12.63 9.33
C PRO A 235 -8.19 12.46 10.68
N GLN A 236 -7.87 13.57 11.35
CA GLN A 236 -7.27 13.61 12.67
C GLN A 236 -8.29 14.21 13.66
N ARG A 237 -9.28 13.41 14.06
CA ARG A 237 -10.40 13.84 14.90
C ARG A 237 -10.33 13.19 16.26
N SER A 238 -10.15 13.99 17.31
CA SER A 238 -10.18 13.54 18.71
C SER A 238 -10.44 14.72 19.65
N VAL A 239 -10.96 14.43 20.84
CA VAL A 239 -10.99 15.39 21.96
C VAL A 239 -9.64 15.47 22.66
N CYS A 240 -8.76 14.48 22.45
CA CYS A 240 -7.39 14.49 22.97
C CYS A 240 -6.49 15.26 22.01
N THR A 241 -5.53 15.99 22.56
CA THR A 241 -4.52 16.75 21.81
C THR A 241 -3.20 16.00 21.80
N GLY A 242 -2.43 16.11 20.70
CA GLY A 242 -1.13 15.47 20.55
C GLY A 242 -0.92 14.88 19.16
N THR A 243 0.01 13.94 19.06
CA THR A 243 0.37 13.29 17.81
C THR A 243 -0.57 12.12 17.52
N PHE A 244 -1.22 12.16 16.37
CA PHE A 244 -1.96 11.02 15.81
C PHE A 244 -1.00 10.05 15.16
N GLU A 245 -1.44 8.81 14.95
CA GLU A 245 -0.71 7.80 14.22
C GLU A 245 -1.62 7.16 13.16
N THR A 246 -1.15 7.17 11.92
CA THR A 246 -1.83 6.50 10.81
C THR A 246 -1.43 5.03 10.83
N GLU A 247 -2.37 4.14 10.52
CA GLU A 247 -2.15 2.70 10.49
C GLU A 247 -2.70 2.08 9.20
N GLY A 248 -3.43 1.00 9.28
CA GLY A 248 -3.86 0.15 8.17
C GLY A 248 -4.70 0.82 7.07
N VAL A 249 -4.65 0.19 5.90
CA VAL A 249 -5.44 0.51 4.71
C VAL A 249 -6.05 -0.78 4.16
N ASP A 250 -7.35 -0.79 3.90
CA ASP A 250 -8.07 -1.90 3.29
C ASP A 250 -8.96 -1.39 2.17
N TYR A 251 -8.91 -2.02 1.01
CA TYR A 251 -9.83 -1.78 -0.08
C TYR A 251 -10.64 -3.03 -0.41
N ASP A 252 -11.86 -3.06 0.07
CA ASP A 252 -12.80 -4.12 -0.26
C ASP A 252 -13.26 -4.02 -1.71
N THR A 253 -12.69 -4.82 -2.57
CA THR A 253 -13.02 -4.85 -4.01
C THR A 253 -14.47 -5.27 -4.28
N ASN A 254 -15.13 -6.02 -3.38
CA ASN A 254 -16.52 -6.44 -3.54
C ASN A 254 -17.49 -5.29 -3.33
N SER A 255 -17.21 -4.45 -2.34
CA SER A 255 -18.08 -3.30 -2.02
C SER A 255 -17.56 -1.98 -2.59
N GLY A 256 -16.30 -1.90 -3.05
CA GLY A 256 -15.66 -0.65 -3.44
C GLY A 256 -15.42 0.30 -2.26
N THR A 257 -15.31 -0.23 -1.05
CA THR A 257 -15.10 0.56 0.17
C THR A 257 -13.62 0.59 0.52
N LEU A 258 -13.05 1.78 0.59
CA LEU A 258 -11.74 2.02 1.18
C LEU A 258 -11.90 2.26 2.68
N ARG A 259 -11.00 1.70 3.49
CA ARG A 259 -10.91 1.96 4.93
C ARG A 259 -9.49 2.36 5.31
N THR A 260 -9.38 3.29 6.25
CA THR A 260 -8.09 3.70 6.84
C THR A 260 -8.20 3.76 8.33
N GLN A 261 -7.10 3.50 9.02
CA GLN A 261 -7.04 3.58 10.48
C GLN A 261 -6.27 4.79 10.96
N MET A 262 -6.73 5.36 12.10
CA MET A 262 -6.10 6.47 12.76
C MET A 262 -6.16 6.29 14.28
N ILE A 263 -5.00 6.19 14.94
CA ILE A 263 -4.87 6.18 16.40
C ILE A 263 -4.83 7.62 16.89
N PRO A 264 -5.76 8.05 17.75
CA PRO A 264 -5.74 9.38 18.36
C PRO A 264 -4.67 9.47 19.45
N PRO A 265 -4.27 10.68 19.86
CA PRO A 265 -3.22 10.86 20.86
C PRO A 265 -3.65 10.60 22.30
N GLY A 266 -2.66 10.41 23.18
CA GLY A 266 -2.80 10.40 24.62
C GLY A 266 -3.74 9.31 25.12
N VAL A 267 -4.63 9.63 26.08
CA VAL A 267 -5.57 8.66 26.65
C VAL A 267 -6.64 8.19 25.66
N CYS A 268 -6.86 8.92 24.56
CA CYS A 268 -7.76 8.50 23.49
C CYS A 268 -7.19 7.35 22.66
N ALA A 269 -5.88 7.05 22.75
CA ALA A 269 -5.22 5.98 22.01
C ALA A 269 -5.66 4.57 22.43
N VAL A 270 -6.60 4.44 23.35
CA VAL A 270 -7.24 3.15 23.70
C VAL A 270 -8.18 2.66 22.61
N THR A 271 -8.62 3.55 21.71
CA THR A 271 -9.45 3.23 20.54
C THR A 271 -8.85 3.78 19.27
N THR A 272 -8.93 3.01 18.19
CA THR A 272 -8.52 3.41 16.84
C THR A 272 -9.76 3.71 16.02
N ALA A 273 -9.77 4.87 15.34
CA ALA A 273 -10.82 5.22 14.39
C ALA A 273 -10.59 4.49 13.05
N VAL A 274 -11.66 3.97 12.47
CA VAL A 274 -11.69 3.33 11.15
C VAL A 274 -12.58 4.18 10.27
N HIS A 275 -11.98 4.96 9.37
CA HIS A 275 -12.68 5.82 8.42
C HIS A 275 -12.98 5.06 7.14
N ALA A 276 -14.23 5.07 6.69
CA ALA A 276 -14.66 4.43 5.46
C ALA A 276 -14.95 5.48 4.38
N TYR A 277 -14.55 5.16 3.14
CA TYR A 277 -14.71 6.04 1.99
C TYR A 277 -15.29 5.28 0.80
N ARG A 278 -15.92 6.04 -0.09
CA ARG A 278 -16.32 5.59 -1.42
C ARG A 278 -15.76 6.52 -2.47
N GLN A 279 -15.39 5.96 -3.61
CA GLN A 279 -15.02 6.78 -4.76
C GLN A 279 -16.25 7.55 -5.25
N VAL A 280 -16.09 8.85 -5.48
CA VAL A 280 -17.13 9.68 -6.07
C VAL A 280 -17.12 9.39 -7.57
N THR A 281 -18.25 8.93 -8.10
CA THR A 281 -18.51 8.84 -9.54
C THR A 281 -19.33 10.05 -9.94
N ASP A 282 -18.82 10.84 -10.89
CA ASP A 282 -19.56 11.94 -11.50
C ASP A 282 -20.81 11.43 -12.24
#